data_b1d1bf42c2357d45499155873fa04c72
#
_entry.id   b1d1bf42c2357d45499155873fa04c72
#
_cell.length_a   1.000
_cell.length_b   1.000
_cell.length_c   1.000
_cell.angle_alpha   90.00
_cell.angle_beta   90.00
_cell.angle_gamma   90.00
#
_symmetry.space_group_name_H-M   'P 1'
#
loop_
_entity.id
_entity.type
_entity.pdbx_description
1 polymer ?
#
loop_
_entity_poly.entity_id
_entity_poly.type
_entity_poly.pdbx_seq_one_letter_code
_entity_poly.pdbx_strand_id
1 'polypeptide(L)'
;FLGRLIGDKPWVRHAEASMYECYDHNFFATEFHINMFEDAFASADLDFERKSIRVGWPMEYLCTSLEQYRNMEKRDLILFPHRIAPEKQPDIFRDLRTHLPDYELIVCQEQELTKIEYHNLLGRAKLVFSANLQETLGISWYEGALVDTIPMVPDRLSYKEMALEQFKYPSKWTESFGDYENHRVLIIERIKDYMENYDQYLPTLRKQVAKLKKDFFSGEKLYGAIGNGS
;
A
#
# COMPACT_ATOMS: atom_id res chain seq x y z
N PHE A 1 -13.31 -8.27 -0.51
CA PHE A 1 -12.95 -9.70 -0.24
C PHE A 1 -12.45 -10.40 -1.49
N LEU A 2 -12.81 -9.92 -2.68
CA LEU A 2 -12.31 -10.45 -3.94
C LEU A 2 -10.78 -10.40 -4.02
N GLY A 3 -10.18 -11.43 -4.59
CA GLY A 3 -8.73 -11.51 -4.76
C GLY A 3 -7.95 -11.92 -3.51
N ARG A 4 -8.59 -12.44 -2.47
CA ARG A 4 -7.87 -13.06 -1.37
C ARG A 4 -7.18 -14.33 -1.83
N LEU A 5 -5.90 -14.45 -1.51
CA LEU A 5 -5.14 -15.69 -1.77
C LEU A 5 -5.53 -16.82 -0.82
N ILE A 6 -5.99 -16.47 0.39
CA ILE A 6 -6.32 -17.42 1.45
C ILE A 6 -7.66 -17.03 2.08
N GLY A 7 -8.54 -18.00 2.26
CA GLY A 7 -9.78 -17.85 3.03
C GLY A 7 -11.01 -17.41 2.26
N ASP A 8 -10.95 -17.32 0.92
CA ASP A 8 -12.14 -17.09 0.11
C ASP A 8 -13.07 -18.30 0.17
N LYS A 9 -14.34 -18.01 0.45
CA LYS A 9 -15.41 -18.99 0.42
C LYS A 9 -16.36 -18.68 -0.73
N PRO A 10 -16.84 -19.67 -1.50
CA PRO A 10 -17.69 -19.43 -2.68
C PRO A 10 -18.91 -18.56 -2.38
N TRP A 11 -19.52 -18.71 -1.20
CA TRP A 11 -20.72 -17.93 -0.81
C TRP A 11 -20.43 -16.42 -0.67
N VAL A 12 -19.17 -16.01 -0.38
CA VAL A 12 -18.81 -14.61 -0.24
C VAL A 12 -19.01 -13.88 -1.55
N ARG A 13 -18.65 -14.48 -2.68
CA ARG A 13 -18.85 -13.89 -4.01
C ARG A 13 -20.31 -13.65 -4.31
N HIS A 14 -21.16 -14.63 -4.00
CA HIS A 14 -22.62 -14.47 -4.18
C HIS A 14 -23.17 -13.35 -3.30
N ALA A 15 -22.74 -13.25 -2.06
CA ALA A 15 -23.14 -12.18 -1.16
C ALA A 15 -22.68 -10.80 -1.67
N GLU A 16 -21.47 -10.68 -2.18
CA GLU A 16 -20.93 -9.43 -2.74
C GLU A 16 -21.73 -8.99 -3.98
N ALA A 17 -22.04 -9.91 -4.91
CA ALA A 17 -22.85 -9.60 -6.08
C ALA A 17 -24.26 -9.14 -5.68
N SER A 18 -24.91 -9.87 -4.77
CA SER A 18 -26.25 -9.51 -4.29
C SER A 18 -26.28 -8.16 -3.58
N MET A 19 -25.27 -7.87 -2.76
CA MET A 19 -25.13 -6.57 -2.11
C MET A 19 -24.90 -5.45 -3.12
N TYR A 20 -24.08 -5.71 -4.14
CA TYR A 20 -23.82 -4.74 -5.19
C TYR A 20 -25.10 -4.34 -5.95
N GLU A 21 -25.98 -5.28 -6.26
CA GLU A 21 -27.25 -5.02 -6.92
C GLU A 21 -28.22 -4.22 -6.05
N CYS A 22 -28.21 -4.46 -4.74
CA CYS A 22 -29.14 -3.81 -3.80
C CYS A 22 -28.90 -2.32 -3.62
N TYR A 23 -27.69 -1.83 -3.89
CA TYR A 23 -27.35 -0.43 -3.70
C TYR A 23 -27.41 0.36 -5.01
N ASP A 24 -27.83 1.63 -4.93
CA ASP A 24 -27.82 2.55 -6.06
C ASP A 24 -26.40 2.91 -6.47
N HIS A 25 -25.49 3.03 -5.49
CA HIS A 25 -24.07 3.31 -5.70
C HIS A 25 -23.20 2.44 -4.82
N ASN A 26 -22.10 1.95 -5.40
CA ASN A 26 -21.08 1.19 -4.71
C ASN A 26 -19.76 1.95 -4.76
N PHE A 27 -19.23 2.28 -3.61
CA PHE A 27 -18.04 3.11 -3.48
C PHE A 27 -16.78 2.26 -3.36
N PHE A 28 -15.82 2.55 -4.23
CA PHE A 28 -14.52 1.90 -4.26
C PHE A 28 -13.40 2.88 -3.96
N ALA A 29 -12.36 2.38 -3.29
CA ALA A 29 -11.22 3.21 -2.95
C ALA A 29 -10.30 3.50 -4.16
N THR A 30 -10.21 2.57 -5.09
CA THR A 30 -9.28 2.62 -6.23
C THR A 30 -9.92 2.05 -7.49
N GLU A 31 -9.42 2.44 -8.65
CA GLU A 31 -9.83 1.87 -9.93
C GLU A 31 -9.45 0.38 -10.02
N PHE A 32 -8.31 0.02 -9.45
CA PHE A 32 -7.90 -1.38 -9.34
C PHE A 32 -8.99 -2.27 -8.72
N HIS A 33 -9.69 -1.79 -7.67
CA HIS A 33 -10.76 -2.57 -7.05
C HIS A 33 -12.02 -2.66 -7.89
N ILE A 34 -12.36 -1.60 -8.62
CA ILE A 34 -13.48 -1.63 -9.59
C ILE A 34 -13.18 -2.71 -10.63
N ASN A 35 -12.02 -2.62 -11.28
CA ASN A 35 -11.62 -3.58 -12.33
C ASN A 35 -11.60 -5.02 -11.81
N MET A 36 -11.07 -5.26 -10.61
CA MET A 36 -11.09 -6.59 -9.99
C MET A 36 -12.52 -7.11 -9.73
N PHE A 37 -13.42 -6.22 -9.33
CA PHE A 37 -14.81 -6.59 -9.09
C PHE A 37 -15.51 -6.91 -10.42
N GLU A 38 -15.33 -6.07 -11.44
CA GLU A 38 -15.87 -6.27 -12.78
C GLU A 38 -15.37 -7.58 -13.40
N ASP A 39 -14.06 -7.84 -13.35
CA ASP A 39 -13.46 -9.09 -13.84
C ASP A 39 -14.03 -10.33 -13.15
N ALA A 40 -14.21 -10.24 -11.82
CA ALA A 40 -14.73 -11.36 -11.03
C ALA A 40 -16.20 -11.68 -11.32
N PHE A 41 -16.97 -10.68 -11.75
CA PHE A 41 -18.41 -10.78 -12.03
C PHE A 41 -18.75 -10.51 -13.51
N ALA A 42 -17.79 -10.63 -14.41
CA ALA A 42 -18.00 -10.35 -15.85
C ALA A 42 -19.12 -11.19 -16.50
N SER A 43 -19.46 -12.35 -15.92
CA SER A 43 -20.59 -13.20 -16.37
C SER A 43 -21.92 -12.85 -15.70
N ALA A 44 -21.94 -11.92 -14.74
CA ALA A 44 -23.17 -11.48 -14.07
C ALA A 44 -23.74 -10.26 -14.84
N ASP A 45 -25.06 -10.16 -14.88
CA ASP A 45 -25.77 -9.01 -15.48
C ASP A 45 -25.82 -7.86 -14.46
N LEU A 46 -24.66 -7.25 -14.18
CA LEU A 46 -24.50 -6.15 -13.24
C LEU A 46 -24.19 -4.84 -13.97
N ASP A 47 -24.83 -3.76 -13.55
CA ASP A 47 -24.62 -2.41 -14.10
C ASP A 47 -23.38 -1.75 -13.44
N PHE A 48 -22.18 -2.13 -13.88
CA PHE A 48 -20.93 -1.63 -13.31
C PHE A 48 -20.71 -0.13 -13.61
N GLU A 49 -20.98 0.29 -14.83
CA GLU A 49 -20.71 1.66 -15.30
C GLU A 49 -21.47 2.70 -14.47
N ARG A 50 -22.73 2.42 -14.14
CA ARG A 50 -23.55 3.36 -13.38
C ARG A 50 -23.38 3.25 -11.87
N LYS A 51 -23.13 2.04 -11.36
CA LYS A 51 -23.15 1.75 -9.92
C LYS A 51 -21.77 1.78 -9.25
N SER A 52 -20.68 1.69 -10.00
CA SER A 52 -19.32 1.72 -9.44
C SER A 52 -18.77 3.14 -9.43
N ILE A 53 -18.44 3.66 -8.27
CA ILE A 53 -17.89 5.02 -8.11
C ILE A 53 -16.59 4.96 -7.34
N ARG A 54 -15.51 5.47 -7.95
CA ARG A 54 -14.22 5.61 -7.28
C ARG A 54 -14.21 6.87 -6.42
N VAL A 55 -14.12 6.72 -5.11
CA VAL A 55 -14.17 7.83 -4.14
C VAL A 55 -12.92 7.97 -3.29
N GLY A 56 -11.99 7.02 -3.31
CA GLY A 56 -10.88 6.97 -2.36
C GLY A 56 -11.34 6.49 -0.98
N TRP A 57 -10.54 6.83 0.05
CA TRP A 57 -10.85 6.51 1.45
C TRP A 57 -10.46 7.67 2.35
N PRO A 58 -11.40 8.30 3.05
CA PRO A 58 -11.13 9.48 3.90
C PRO A 58 -10.16 9.15 5.03
N MET A 59 -8.96 9.70 4.98
CA MET A 59 -7.91 9.54 6.00
C MET A 59 -7.13 10.83 6.25
N GLU A 60 -7.76 11.97 6.08
CA GLU A 60 -7.15 13.29 6.27
C GLU A 60 -6.57 13.47 7.68
N TYR A 61 -7.19 12.83 8.67
CA TYR A 61 -6.76 12.87 10.08
C TYR A 61 -5.33 12.36 10.27
N LEU A 62 -4.83 11.47 9.39
CA LEU A 62 -3.45 10.97 9.47
C LEU A 62 -2.44 12.10 9.27
N CYS A 63 -2.76 13.10 8.45
CA CYS A 63 -1.87 14.23 8.22
C CYS A 63 -1.57 14.98 9.52
N THR A 64 -2.59 15.21 10.33
CA THR A 64 -2.45 15.90 11.63
C THR A 64 -1.82 14.99 12.68
N SER A 65 -2.27 13.74 12.76
CA SER A 65 -1.79 12.82 13.81
C SER A 65 -0.33 12.40 13.63
N LEU A 66 0.19 12.45 12.40
CA LEU A 66 1.57 12.07 12.08
C LEU A 66 2.54 13.24 11.97
N GLU A 67 2.06 14.49 11.96
CA GLU A 67 2.90 15.69 11.78
C GLU A 67 4.08 15.75 12.77
N GLN A 68 3.86 15.36 14.02
CA GLN A 68 4.91 15.37 15.05
C GLN A 68 6.07 14.41 14.77
N TYR A 69 5.88 13.38 13.92
CA TYR A 69 6.90 12.38 13.58
C TYR A 69 7.66 12.71 12.31
N ARG A 70 7.21 13.71 11.53
CA ARG A 70 7.76 14.02 10.22
C ARG A 70 9.19 14.56 10.27
N ASN A 71 9.50 15.40 11.29
CA ASN A 71 10.81 16.05 11.40
C ASN A 71 11.79 15.27 12.29
N MET A 72 11.55 13.98 12.49
CA MET A 72 12.47 13.14 13.25
C MET A 72 13.76 12.89 12.49
N GLU A 73 14.87 12.79 13.20
CA GLU A 73 16.16 12.41 12.63
C GLU A 73 16.05 11.01 12.00
N LYS A 74 16.38 10.92 10.71
CA LYS A 74 16.36 9.67 9.94
C LYS A 74 17.56 8.79 10.29
N ARG A 75 17.31 7.50 10.39
CA ARG A 75 18.30 6.46 10.66
C ARG A 75 18.36 5.51 9.46
N ASP A 76 19.43 4.76 9.37
CA ASP A 76 19.58 3.71 8.35
C ASP A 76 18.69 2.50 8.69
N LEU A 77 17.40 2.77 8.75
CA LEU A 77 16.33 1.87 9.17
C LEU A 77 15.37 1.61 8.02
N ILE A 78 15.09 0.33 7.78
CA ILE A 78 14.14 -0.18 6.80
C ILE A 78 13.02 -0.93 7.55
N LEU A 79 11.77 -0.62 7.24
CA LEU A 79 10.62 -1.23 7.91
C LEU A 79 9.82 -2.13 6.99
N PHE A 80 9.33 -3.23 7.55
CA PHE A 80 8.25 -4.04 7.02
C PHE A 80 7.01 -3.84 7.92
N PRO A 81 6.11 -2.90 7.57
CA PRO A 81 5.00 -2.51 8.44
C PRO A 81 3.74 -3.37 8.25
N HIS A 82 3.84 -4.44 7.45
CA HIS A 82 2.71 -5.28 7.12
C HIS A 82 2.49 -6.37 8.16
N ARG A 83 1.26 -6.90 8.20
CA ARG A 83 0.95 -8.09 9.00
C ARG A 83 1.78 -9.29 8.52
N ILE A 84 2.08 -10.20 9.44
CA ILE A 84 2.76 -11.46 9.12
C ILE A 84 1.72 -12.41 8.52
N ALA A 85 1.65 -12.44 7.20
CA ALA A 85 0.72 -13.29 6.44
C ALA A 85 1.37 -13.68 5.10
N PRO A 86 1.07 -14.88 4.56
CA PRO A 86 1.70 -15.38 3.33
C PRO A 86 1.63 -14.41 2.16
N GLU A 87 0.50 -13.73 1.99
CA GLU A 87 0.30 -12.75 0.92
C GLU A 87 1.10 -11.45 1.10
N LYS A 88 1.73 -11.25 2.23
CA LYS A 88 2.65 -10.12 2.49
C LYS A 88 4.11 -10.49 2.28
N GLN A 89 4.41 -11.78 2.14
CA GLN A 89 5.74 -12.33 1.86
C GLN A 89 6.83 -11.84 2.86
N PRO A 90 6.63 -11.98 4.19
CA PRO A 90 7.59 -11.52 5.19
C PRO A 90 8.95 -12.20 5.07
N ASP A 91 9.01 -13.42 4.50
CA ASP A 91 10.24 -14.19 4.35
C ASP A 91 11.23 -13.50 3.39
N ILE A 92 10.74 -12.80 2.37
CA ILE A 92 11.57 -11.95 1.50
C ILE A 92 12.30 -10.89 2.33
N PHE A 93 11.58 -10.22 3.23
CA PHE A 93 12.17 -9.17 4.06
C PHE A 93 13.15 -9.74 5.11
N ARG A 94 12.86 -10.93 5.65
CA ARG A 94 13.75 -11.63 6.56
C ARG A 94 15.06 -12.06 5.87
N ASP A 95 14.99 -12.54 4.62
CA ASP A 95 16.17 -12.85 3.82
C ASP A 95 16.99 -11.59 3.50
N LEU A 96 16.33 -10.48 3.12
CA LEU A 96 17.01 -9.20 2.89
C LEU A 96 17.84 -8.74 4.10
N ARG A 97 17.39 -9.00 5.32
CA ARG A 97 18.12 -8.69 6.56
C ARG A 97 19.50 -9.33 6.58
N THR A 98 19.65 -10.52 6.03
CA THR A 98 20.94 -11.24 5.99
C THR A 98 21.91 -10.67 4.96
N HIS A 99 21.39 -9.95 3.97
CA HIS A 99 22.17 -9.39 2.86
C HIS A 99 22.41 -7.88 2.98
N LEU A 100 21.86 -7.23 3.99
CA LEU A 100 21.95 -5.79 4.24
C LEU A 100 22.43 -5.51 5.68
N PRO A 101 23.63 -6.01 6.07
CA PRO A 101 24.11 -5.94 7.47
C PRO A 101 24.39 -4.51 7.95
N ASP A 102 24.57 -3.56 7.04
CA ASP A 102 24.82 -2.15 7.35
C ASP A 102 23.56 -1.37 7.71
N TYR A 103 22.38 -1.96 7.52
CA TYR A 103 21.09 -1.34 7.79
C TYR A 103 20.33 -2.08 8.87
N GLU A 104 19.53 -1.36 9.64
CA GLU A 104 18.59 -1.95 10.59
C GLU A 104 17.30 -2.34 9.86
N LEU A 105 16.92 -3.62 9.84
CA LEU A 105 15.68 -4.12 9.24
C LEU A 105 14.73 -4.64 10.31
N ILE A 106 13.55 -4.03 10.41
CA ILE A 106 12.53 -4.37 11.43
C ILE A 106 11.23 -4.83 10.76
N VAL A 107 10.78 -6.05 11.10
CA VAL A 107 9.41 -6.49 10.87
C VAL A 107 8.58 -5.97 12.03
N CYS A 108 7.71 -4.97 11.79
CA CYS A 108 7.00 -4.27 12.88
C CYS A 108 6.12 -5.20 13.72
N GLN A 109 5.52 -6.22 13.13
CA GLN A 109 4.68 -7.17 13.87
C GLN A 109 5.46 -8.27 14.63
N GLU A 110 6.77 -8.36 14.49
CA GLU A 110 7.63 -9.16 15.36
C GLU A 110 7.96 -8.43 16.66
N GLN A 111 7.58 -7.16 16.76
CA GLN A 111 7.74 -6.31 17.93
C GLN A 111 6.37 -6.04 18.57
N GLU A 112 6.29 -6.03 19.88
CA GLU A 112 5.09 -5.64 20.61
C GLU A 112 4.97 -4.11 20.67
N LEU A 113 4.78 -3.47 19.51
CA LEU A 113 4.76 -2.02 19.40
C LEU A 113 3.39 -1.44 19.75
N THR A 114 3.38 -0.44 20.61
CA THR A 114 2.25 0.49 20.69
C THR A 114 2.16 1.33 19.41
N LYS A 115 1.00 1.95 19.19
CA LYS A 115 0.82 2.85 18.02
C LYS A 115 1.83 4.00 18.01
N ILE A 116 2.18 4.53 19.18
CA ILE A 116 3.17 5.62 19.33
C ILE A 116 4.56 5.13 18.92
N GLU A 117 4.98 3.96 19.39
CA GLU A 117 6.28 3.37 19.05
C GLU A 117 6.36 3.04 17.56
N TYR A 118 5.30 2.50 16.97
CA TYR A 118 5.22 2.26 15.53
C TYR A 118 5.39 3.55 14.72
N HIS A 119 4.68 4.64 15.08
CA HIS A 119 4.82 5.92 14.41
C HIS A 119 6.22 6.55 14.63
N ASN A 120 6.83 6.36 15.80
CA ASN A 120 8.22 6.76 16.03
C ASN A 120 9.20 6.01 15.11
N LEU A 121 9.01 4.70 14.92
CA LEU A 121 9.81 3.93 13.98
C LEU A 121 9.63 4.43 12.55
N LEU A 122 8.39 4.66 12.11
CA LEU A 122 8.10 5.23 10.79
C LEU A 122 8.80 6.58 10.61
N GLY A 123 8.69 7.48 11.59
CA GLY A 123 9.32 8.81 11.53
C GLY A 123 10.85 8.75 11.43
N ARG A 124 11.49 7.72 11.99
CA ARG A 124 12.95 7.52 11.97
C ARG A 124 13.43 6.71 10.78
N ALA A 125 12.59 5.93 10.16
CA ALA A 125 12.99 5.08 9.03
C ALA A 125 13.21 5.89 7.75
N LYS A 126 14.16 5.46 6.94
CA LYS A 126 14.35 5.98 5.57
C LYS A 126 13.47 5.25 4.56
N LEU A 127 13.17 3.97 4.78
CA LEU A 127 12.50 3.11 3.80
C LEU A 127 11.42 2.23 4.42
N VAL A 128 10.29 2.12 3.73
CA VAL A 128 9.28 1.07 3.93
C VAL A 128 9.30 0.14 2.73
N PHE A 129 9.51 -1.15 2.98
CA PHE A 129 9.52 -2.18 1.93
C PHE A 129 8.20 -2.96 1.89
N SER A 130 7.72 -3.23 0.69
CA SER A 130 6.56 -4.07 0.44
C SER A 130 6.81 -5.06 -0.69
N ALA A 131 6.42 -6.34 -0.48
CA ALA A 131 6.38 -7.39 -1.49
C ALA A 131 4.96 -8.00 -1.62
N ASN A 132 3.94 -7.23 -1.30
CA ASN A 132 2.56 -7.69 -1.16
C ASN A 132 2.01 -8.30 -2.44
N LEU A 133 1.39 -9.49 -2.31
CA LEU A 133 0.58 -10.16 -3.34
C LEU A 133 -0.90 -9.81 -3.20
N GLN A 134 -1.30 -9.20 -2.09
CA GLN A 134 -2.64 -8.72 -1.84
C GLN A 134 -2.59 -7.41 -1.06
N GLU A 135 -3.19 -6.37 -1.58
CA GLU A 135 -3.31 -5.06 -0.94
C GLU A 135 -4.52 -4.31 -1.47
N THR A 136 -5.13 -3.52 -0.61
CA THR A 136 -6.27 -2.65 -0.97
C THR A 136 -5.80 -1.22 -1.21
N LEU A 137 -5.30 -0.55 -0.17
CA LEU A 137 -4.80 0.83 -0.22
C LEU A 137 -3.36 0.94 0.26
N GLY A 138 -2.95 0.01 1.16
CA GLY A 138 -1.63 0.07 1.76
C GLY A 138 -1.47 1.25 2.69
N ILE A 139 -2.31 1.36 3.71
CA ILE A 139 -2.28 2.49 4.65
C ILE A 139 -0.90 2.67 5.27
N SER A 140 -0.19 1.59 5.59
CA SER A 140 1.12 1.64 6.23
C SER A 140 2.21 2.33 5.38
N TRP A 141 2.20 2.18 4.06
CA TRP A 141 3.15 2.90 3.21
C TRP A 141 2.76 4.38 3.05
N TYR A 142 1.47 4.68 3.09
CA TYR A 142 1.00 6.06 3.13
C TYR A 142 1.39 6.75 4.44
N GLU A 143 1.22 6.09 5.58
CA GLU A 143 1.69 6.59 6.88
C GLU A 143 3.20 6.88 6.83
N GLY A 144 3.99 5.95 6.26
CA GLY A 144 5.43 6.15 6.05
C GLY A 144 5.73 7.37 5.17
N ALA A 145 5.05 7.51 4.03
CA ALA A 145 5.24 8.63 3.12
C ALA A 145 4.91 9.99 3.78
N LEU A 146 3.87 10.03 4.64
CA LEU A 146 3.50 11.24 5.39
C LEU A 146 4.58 11.75 6.34
N VAL A 147 5.46 10.87 6.81
CA VAL A 147 6.57 11.19 7.70
C VAL A 147 7.93 11.14 6.98
N ASP A 148 7.92 11.39 5.69
CA ASP A 148 9.10 11.44 4.81
C ASP A 148 9.88 10.09 4.77
N THR A 149 9.20 8.94 4.88
CA THR A 149 9.79 7.61 4.69
C THR A 149 9.49 7.12 3.28
N ILE A 150 10.54 6.78 2.52
CA ILE A 150 10.45 6.36 1.12
C ILE A 150 9.69 5.03 1.03
N PRO A 151 8.66 4.88 0.20
CA PRO A 151 8.05 3.59 -0.07
C PRO A 151 8.80 2.87 -1.21
N MET A 152 9.05 1.58 -1.05
CA MET A 152 9.48 0.69 -2.13
C MET A 152 8.42 -0.39 -2.30
N VAL A 153 7.61 -0.29 -3.36
CA VAL A 153 6.44 -1.12 -3.60
C VAL A 153 6.51 -1.82 -4.96
N PRO A 154 5.90 -3.01 -5.13
CA PRO A 154 5.87 -3.67 -6.43
C PRO A 154 4.88 -2.98 -7.39
N ASP A 155 5.18 -2.98 -8.68
CA ASP A 155 4.29 -2.47 -9.73
C ASP A 155 3.13 -3.43 -10.01
N ARG A 156 2.27 -3.62 -9.00
CA ARG A 156 1.07 -4.45 -9.05
C ARG A 156 0.01 -3.93 -8.08
N LEU A 157 -1.17 -4.51 -8.12
CA LEU A 157 -2.31 -4.16 -7.27
C LEU A 157 -2.65 -2.67 -7.37
N SER A 158 -3.17 -2.09 -6.32
CA SER A 158 -3.44 -0.65 -6.23
C SER A 158 -2.19 0.23 -6.32
N TYR A 159 -0.99 -0.31 -6.04
CA TYR A 159 0.27 0.43 -6.20
C TYR A 159 0.50 0.92 -7.64
N LYS A 160 -0.01 0.19 -8.67
CA LYS A 160 0.09 0.61 -10.07
C LYS A 160 -0.42 2.02 -10.30
N GLU A 161 -1.57 2.35 -9.74
CA GLU A 161 -2.20 3.67 -9.88
C GLU A 161 -1.78 4.66 -8.80
N MET A 162 -1.48 4.18 -7.60
CA MET A 162 -1.20 5.02 -6.44
C MET A 162 0.24 5.51 -6.37
N ALA A 163 1.22 4.64 -6.63
CA ALA A 163 2.63 4.97 -6.49
C ALA A 163 3.21 5.62 -7.77
N LEU A 164 4.15 6.55 -7.58
CA LEU A 164 4.97 7.09 -8.66
C LEU A 164 6.00 6.05 -9.12
N GLU A 165 6.39 6.11 -10.40
CA GLU A 165 7.34 5.16 -11.01
C GLU A 165 8.65 5.03 -10.24
N GLN A 166 9.15 6.15 -9.69
CA GLN A 166 10.38 6.17 -8.90
C GLN A 166 10.34 5.27 -7.66
N PHE A 167 9.15 4.96 -7.13
CA PHE A 167 8.97 4.15 -5.92
C PHE A 167 8.48 2.73 -6.20
N LYS A 168 8.27 2.39 -7.46
CA LYS A 168 7.85 1.06 -7.89
C LYS A 168 9.04 0.23 -8.38
N TYR A 169 8.99 -1.06 -8.14
CA TYR A 169 9.86 -2.04 -8.78
C TYR A 169 9.03 -3.06 -9.56
N PRO A 170 9.60 -3.72 -10.59
CA PRO A 170 8.86 -4.66 -11.43
C PRO A 170 8.18 -5.77 -10.62
N SER A 171 6.87 -5.99 -10.85
CA SER A 171 6.06 -7.00 -10.17
C SER A 171 6.74 -8.37 -10.11
N LYS A 172 7.29 -8.81 -11.26
CA LYS A 172 7.96 -10.10 -11.42
C LYS A 172 9.15 -10.35 -10.48
N TRP A 173 9.70 -9.31 -9.84
CA TRP A 173 10.83 -9.49 -8.93
C TRP A 173 10.44 -10.17 -7.60
N THR A 174 9.15 -10.15 -7.26
CA THR A 174 8.64 -10.68 -5.98
C THR A 174 7.27 -11.34 -6.13
N GLU A 175 6.97 -11.99 -7.25
CA GLU A 175 5.73 -12.75 -7.41
C GLU A 175 5.75 -14.04 -6.59
N SER A 176 6.95 -14.56 -6.36
CA SER A 176 7.24 -15.67 -5.45
C SER A 176 8.58 -15.47 -4.75
N PHE A 177 8.89 -16.31 -3.77
CA PHE A 177 10.21 -16.31 -3.14
C PHE A 177 11.33 -16.67 -4.15
N GLY A 178 11.06 -17.62 -5.06
CA GLY A 178 12.01 -17.98 -6.12
C GLY A 178 12.28 -16.84 -7.10
N ASP A 179 11.26 -16.05 -7.45
CA ASP A 179 11.45 -14.85 -8.27
C ASP A 179 12.29 -13.80 -7.54
N TYR A 180 12.06 -13.66 -6.23
CA TYR A 180 12.89 -12.80 -5.40
C TYR A 180 14.36 -13.25 -5.39
N GLU A 181 14.64 -14.53 -5.22
CA GLU A 181 16.02 -15.05 -5.24
C GLU A 181 16.73 -14.72 -6.56
N ASN A 182 16.03 -14.84 -7.67
CA ASN A 182 16.54 -14.50 -9.00
C ASN A 182 16.81 -13.00 -9.20
N HIS A 183 16.10 -12.13 -8.48
CA HIS A 183 16.20 -10.67 -8.63
C HIS A 183 16.75 -9.97 -7.38
N ARG A 184 17.17 -10.72 -6.38
CA ARG A 184 17.63 -10.22 -5.08
C ARG A 184 18.70 -9.13 -5.20
N VAL A 185 19.66 -9.31 -6.09
CA VAL A 185 20.74 -8.33 -6.31
C VAL A 185 20.16 -6.99 -6.73
N LEU A 186 19.21 -6.97 -7.67
CA LEU A 186 18.56 -5.75 -8.15
C LEU A 186 17.72 -5.07 -7.07
N ILE A 187 17.07 -5.86 -6.21
CA ILE A 187 16.30 -5.35 -5.07
C ILE A 187 17.25 -4.69 -4.06
N ILE A 188 18.38 -5.33 -3.75
CA ILE A 188 19.39 -4.82 -2.82
C ILE A 188 20.02 -3.52 -3.36
N GLU A 189 20.40 -3.48 -4.63
CA GLU A 189 20.92 -2.28 -5.29
C GLU A 189 19.95 -1.11 -5.18
N ARG A 190 18.66 -1.37 -5.44
CA ARG A 190 17.62 -0.35 -5.32
C ARG A 190 17.40 0.13 -3.89
N ILE A 191 17.43 -0.78 -2.92
CA ILE A 191 17.37 -0.41 -1.50
C ILE A 191 18.56 0.49 -1.14
N LYS A 192 19.77 0.10 -1.51
CA LYS A 192 20.98 0.88 -1.24
C LYS A 192 20.90 2.27 -1.86
N ASP A 193 20.46 2.37 -3.11
CA ASP A 193 20.27 3.66 -3.76
C ASP A 193 19.31 4.57 -2.98
N TYR A 194 18.16 4.07 -2.51
CA TYR A 194 17.24 4.85 -1.68
C TYR A 194 17.85 5.25 -0.33
N MET A 195 18.63 4.38 0.28
CA MET A 195 19.23 4.62 1.60
C MET A 195 20.37 5.64 1.53
N GLU A 196 21.24 5.53 0.52
CA GLU A 196 22.42 6.37 0.32
C GLU A 196 22.07 7.73 -0.27
N ASN A 197 21.08 7.78 -1.18
CA ASN A 197 20.63 8.98 -1.88
C ASN A 197 19.30 9.54 -1.31
N TYR A 198 18.98 9.22 -0.08
CA TYR A 198 17.69 9.53 0.56
C TYR A 198 17.20 10.95 0.30
N ASP A 199 18.05 11.96 0.52
CA ASP A 199 17.68 13.38 0.38
C ASP A 199 17.30 13.76 -1.06
N GLN A 200 17.86 13.07 -2.05
CA GLN A 200 17.55 13.30 -3.47
C GLN A 200 16.13 12.84 -3.82
N TYR A 201 15.57 11.88 -3.07
CA TYR A 201 14.22 11.38 -3.27
C TYR A 201 13.14 12.20 -2.57
N LEU A 202 13.48 13.03 -1.59
CA LEU A 202 12.50 13.83 -0.81
C LEU A 202 11.59 14.72 -1.68
N PRO A 203 12.09 15.44 -2.71
CA PRO A 203 11.20 16.23 -3.57
C PRO A 203 10.16 15.38 -4.31
N THR A 204 10.55 14.18 -4.76
CA THR A 204 9.64 13.23 -5.43
C THR A 204 8.68 12.60 -4.42
N LEU A 205 9.15 12.30 -3.21
CA LEU A 205 8.29 11.78 -2.13
C LEU A 205 7.20 12.79 -1.74
N ARG A 206 7.50 14.07 -1.71
CA ARG A 206 6.50 15.12 -1.48
C ARG A 206 5.43 15.19 -2.58
N LYS A 207 5.81 14.95 -3.84
CA LYS A 207 4.86 14.82 -4.96
C LYS A 207 3.99 13.56 -4.78
N GLN A 208 4.60 12.45 -4.36
CA GLN A 208 3.88 11.21 -4.02
C GLN A 208 2.83 11.46 -2.94
N VAL A 209 3.20 12.11 -1.86
CA VAL A 209 2.29 12.46 -0.75
C VAL A 209 1.15 13.35 -1.24
N ALA A 210 1.43 14.37 -2.05
CA ALA A 210 0.41 15.26 -2.59
C ALA A 210 -0.60 14.49 -3.47
N LYS A 211 -0.12 13.58 -4.33
CA LYS A 211 -0.97 12.70 -5.14
C LYS A 211 -1.87 11.83 -4.26
N LEU A 212 -1.29 11.17 -3.25
CA LEU A 212 -2.04 10.27 -2.37
C LEU A 212 -3.12 11.02 -1.58
N LYS A 213 -2.79 12.16 -0.99
CA LYS A 213 -3.73 13.01 -0.27
C LYS A 213 -4.93 13.41 -1.14
N LYS A 214 -4.65 13.87 -2.36
CA LYS A 214 -5.68 14.38 -3.26
C LYS A 214 -6.55 13.28 -3.87
N ASP A 215 -5.91 12.21 -4.37
CA ASP A 215 -6.58 11.28 -5.28
C ASP A 215 -7.11 10.03 -4.57
N PHE A 216 -6.57 9.68 -3.38
CA PHE A 216 -6.85 8.39 -2.74
C PHE A 216 -7.29 8.51 -1.27
N PHE A 217 -6.78 9.49 -0.53
CA PHE A 217 -7.01 9.61 0.92
C PHE A 217 -7.78 10.88 1.32
N SER A 218 -8.47 11.50 0.36
CA SER A 218 -9.42 12.59 0.58
C SER A 218 -10.85 12.07 0.61
N GLY A 219 -11.68 12.62 1.50
CA GLY A 219 -13.12 12.39 1.54
C GLY A 219 -13.94 13.22 0.55
N GLU A 220 -13.32 14.15 -0.17
CA GLU A 220 -14.02 15.11 -1.04
C GLU A 220 -14.98 14.43 -2.03
N LYS A 221 -14.50 13.40 -2.74
CA LYS A 221 -15.32 12.66 -3.70
C LYS A 221 -16.44 11.87 -3.03
N LEU A 222 -16.16 11.24 -1.88
CA LEU A 222 -17.15 10.48 -1.12
C LEU A 222 -18.26 11.39 -0.62
N TYR A 223 -17.91 12.49 0.02
CA TYR A 223 -18.89 13.44 0.56
C TYR A 223 -19.67 14.14 -0.55
N GLY A 224 -19.00 14.46 -1.67
CA GLY A 224 -19.67 14.99 -2.86
C GLY A 224 -20.68 14.01 -3.48
N ALA A 225 -20.34 12.72 -3.55
CA ALA A 225 -21.25 11.70 -4.07
C ALA A 225 -22.47 11.48 -3.16
N ILE A 226 -22.30 11.50 -1.84
CA ILE A 226 -23.38 11.38 -0.87
C ILE A 226 -24.27 12.65 -0.89
N GLY A 227 -23.67 13.83 -0.95
CA GLY A 227 -24.39 15.11 -0.91
C GLY A 227 -25.22 15.41 -2.17
N ASN A 228 -24.84 14.87 -3.32
CA ASN A 228 -25.57 15.03 -4.59
C ASN A 228 -26.70 13.99 -4.78
N GLY A 229 -26.82 13.03 -3.89
CA GLY A 229 -27.84 11.96 -3.92
C GLY A 229 -29.07 12.23 -3.05
N SER A 230 -29.22 13.46 -2.50
CA SER A 230 -30.34 13.88 -1.65
C SER A 230 -31.26 14.84 -2.37
#